data_bfe0a8cc92a6dcf8b9e4c0995ae0d430
#
_entry.id   bfe0a8cc92a6dcf8b9e4c0995ae0d430
#
_cell.length_a   1.000
_cell.length_b   1.000
_cell.length_c   1.000
_cell.angle_alpha   90.00
_cell.angle_beta   90.00
_cell.angle_gamma   90.00
#
_symmetry.space_group_name_H-M   'P 1'
#
loop_
_entity.id
_entity.type
_entity.pdbx_description
1 polymer ?
#
loop_
_entity_poly.entity_id
_entity_poly.type
_entity_poly.pdbx_seq_one_letter_code
_entity_poly.pdbx_strand_id
1 'polypeptide(L)'
;MMSGQDFAAETPAFRYTAELANEIEAAWQARWEAEGTFDAPNPVGDLEGDVGRDKYYVLDMFPYPSGKGLHVGHPLGYIATDTVARYQRMLGKNVLYTMGYDAFGLPAEQYAVQTGQHPRVTTEENVANMRRQLRRIGLSHDPRRSLSTTDVDYVRWTQWIFLQV
;
A
#
# COMPACT_ATOMS: atom_id res chain seq x y z
N MET A 1 53.49 20.66 -16.72
CA MET A 1 52.23 20.96 -16.02
C MET A 1 51.11 20.88 -17.03
N MET A 2 50.43 19.76 -17.08
CA MET A 2 49.25 19.61 -17.96
C MET A 2 48.01 19.95 -17.11
N SER A 3 47.31 20.98 -17.52
CA SER A 3 46.07 21.43 -16.89
C SER A 3 45.00 20.35 -17.01
N GLY A 4 44.48 19.88 -15.86
CA GLY A 4 43.34 19.01 -15.83
C GLY A 4 42.13 19.72 -16.44
N GLN A 5 41.74 19.29 -17.63
CA GLN A 5 40.41 19.65 -18.15
C GLN A 5 39.38 18.90 -17.32
N ASP A 6 38.60 19.62 -16.52
CA ASP A 6 37.37 19.16 -15.91
C ASP A 6 36.41 18.76 -17.06
N PHE A 7 36.33 17.47 -17.33
CA PHE A 7 35.23 16.89 -18.09
C PHE A 7 34.01 16.91 -17.17
N ALA A 8 33.34 18.06 -17.07
CA ALA A 8 31.95 18.10 -16.66
C ALA A 8 31.20 17.33 -17.76
N ALA A 9 30.92 16.06 -17.51
CA ALA A 9 30.16 15.23 -18.42
C ALA A 9 28.77 15.89 -18.52
N GLU A 10 28.47 16.52 -19.68
CA GLU A 10 27.14 17.03 -19.97
C GLU A 10 26.15 15.89 -19.78
N THR A 11 25.21 16.07 -18.86
CA THR A 11 24.14 15.10 -18.62
C THR A 11 23.33 14.99 -19.92
N PRO A 12 23.21 13.81 -20.53
CA PRO A 12 22.43 13.66 -21.77
C PRO A 12 21.03 14.22 -21.60
N ALA A 13 20.53 14.97 -22.60
CA ALA A 13 19.24 15.65 -22.56
C ALA A 13 18.03 14.73 -22.26
N PHE A 14 18.20 13.43 -22.46
CA PHE A 14 17.14 12.40 -22.26
C PHE A 14 17.48 11.42 -21.12
N ARG A 15 18.33 11.80 -20.18
CA ARG A 15 18.63 10.96 -19.04
C ARG A 15 17.45 10.97 -18.07
N TYR A 16 16.97 9.76 -17.72
CA TYR A 16 16.00 9.55 -16.65
C TYR A 16 16.66 9.84 -15.30
N THR A 17 16.35 10.99 -14.70
CA THR A 17 16.87 11.41 -13.40
C THR A 17 15.89 11.07 -12.27
N ALA A 18 16.37 11.10 -11.02
CA ALA A 18 15.50 10.88 -9.86
C ALA A 18 14.41 11.94 -9.75
N GLU A 19 14.70 13.19 -10.11
CA GLU A 19 13.74 14.30 -10.11
C GLU A 19 12.63 14.04 -11.14
N LEU A 20 13.01 13.72 -12.38
CA LEU A 20 12.05 13.39 -13.44
C LEU A 20 11.21 12.15 -13.08
N ALA A 21 11.83 11.11 -12.49
CA ALA A 21 11.13 9.93 -11.99
C ALA A 21 10.08 10.32 -10.95
N ASN A 22 10.45 11.15 -9.97
CA ASN A 22 9.55 11.61 -8.92
C ASN A 22 8.35 12.38 -9.47
N GLU A 23 8.56 13.26 -10.45
CA GLU A 23 7.48 14.02 -11.10
C GLU A 23 6.51 13.09 -11.83
N ILE A 24 7.03 12.19 -12.66
CA ILE A 24 6.22 11.23 -13.44
C ILE A 24 5.42 10.32 -12.51
N GLU A 25 6.05 9.73 -11.51
CA GLU A 25 5.41 8.81 -10.57
C GLU A 25 4.31 9.51 -9.76
N ALA A 26 4.57 10.72 -9.26
CA ALA A 26 3.57 11.48 -8.52
C ALA A 26 2.36 11.85 -9.38
N ALA A 27 2.60 12.27 -10.64
CA ALA A 27 1.54 12.61 -11.58
C ALA A 27 0.66 11.38 -11.92
N TRP A 28 1.28 10.22 -12.18
CA TRP A 28 0.54 9.00 -12.46
C TRP A 28 -0.23 8.47 -11.25
N GLN A 29 0.33 8.52 -10.06
CA GLN A 29 -0.38 8.10 -8.85
C GLN A 29 -1.62 8.98 -8.59
N ALA A 30 -1.49 10.29 -8.77
CA ALA A 30 -2.63 11.20 -8.64
C ALA A 30 -3.72 10.92 -9.71
N ARG A 31 -3.31 10.61 -10.94
CA ARG A 31 -4.23 10.25 -12.01
C ARG A 31 -4.96 8.93 -11.73
N TRP A 32 -4.24 7.88 -11.32
CA TRP A 32 -4.85 6.59 -10.98
C TRP A 32 -5.88 6.70 -9.85
N GLU A 33 -5.60 7.55 -8.87
CA GLU A 33 -6.53 7.80 -7.76
C GLU A 33 -7.78 8.54 -8.25
N ALA A 34 -7.61 9.59 -9.07
CA ALA A 34 -8.71 10.38 -9.60
C ALA A 34 -9.62 9.57 -10.56
N GLU A 35 -9.04 8.66 -11.35
CA GLU A 35 -9.76 7.82 -12.30
C GLU A 35 -10.29 6.51 -11.68
N GLY A 36 -9.96 6.19 -10.43
CA GLY A 36 -10.29 4.91 -9.81
C GLY A 36 -9.72 3.70 -10.57
N THR A 37 -8.51 3.85 -11.14
CA THR A 37 -7.92 2.88 -12.06
C THR A 37 -7.82 1.47 -11.49
N PHE A 38 -7.65 1.36 -10.16
CA PHE A 38 -7.48 0.09 -9.46
C PHE A 38 -8.71 -0.31 -8.64
N ASP A 39 -9.80 0.40 -8.80
CA ASP A 39 -11.03 0.15 -8.09
C ASP A 39 -11.64 -1.20 -8.48
N ALA A 40 -11.98 -2.01 -7.49
CA ALA A 40 -12.62 -3.31 -7.67
C ALA A 40 -14.08 -3.22 -7.17
N PRO A 41 -15.09 -3.21 -8.07
CA PRO A 41 -16.48 -3.08 -7.68
C PRO A 41 -17.02 -4.34 -7.00
N ASN A 42 -18.06 -4.15 -6.16
CA ASN A 42 -18.91 -5.20 -5.65
C ASN A 42 -20.10 -5.44 -6.60
N PRO A 43 -20.70 -6.65 -6.58
CA PRO A 43 -21.93 -6.89 -7.33
C PRO A 43 -23.16 -6.19 -6.72
N VAL A 44 -23.13 -5.88 -5.41
CA VAL A 44 -24.23 -5.24 -4.66
C VAL A 44 -23.67 -4.47 -3.46
N GLY A 45 -24.42 -3.52 -2.96
CA GLY A 45 -24.15 -2.79 -1.73
C GLY A 45 -23.04 -1.74 -1.87
N ASP A 46 -22.26 -1.52 -0.81
CA ASP A 46 -21.16 -0.57 -0.81
C ASP A 46 -20.14 -0.91 -1.90
N LEU A 47 -19.69 0.09 -2.64
CA LEU A 47 -18.80 -0.03 -3.79
C LEU A 47 -19.41 -0.84 -4.96
N GLU A 48 -20.73 -0.87 -5.09
CA GLU A 48 -21.42 -1.49 -6.21
C GLU A 48 -20.95 -0.92 -7.56
N GLY A 49 -20.81 -1.81 -8.56
CA GLY A 49 -20.42 -1.43 -9.91
C GLY A 49 -20.41 -2.62 -10.86
N ASP A 50 -19.92 -2.39 -12.08
CA ASP A 50 -19.86 -3.42 -13.11
C ASP A 50 -18.89 -4.55 -12.73
N VAL A 51 -19.43 -5.74 -12.55
CA VAL A 51 -18.71 -6.99 -12.24
C VAL A 51 -18.75 -8.00 -13.38
N GLY A 52 -19.12 -7.59 -14.59
CA GLY A 52 -19.31 -8.47 -15.75
C GLY A 52 -18.06 -9.21 -16.25
N ARG A 53 -16.89 -8.95 -15.64
CA ARG A 53 -15.63 -9.59 -15.97
C ARG A 53 -15.29 -10.71 -14.98
N ASP A 54 -14.48 -11.67 -15.42
CA ASP A 54 -13.96 -12.75 -14.57
C ASP A 54 -13.22 -12.16 -13.36
N LYS A 55 -13.55 -12.65 -12.18
CA LYS A 55 -12.95 -12.18 -10.92
C LYS A 55 -11.58 -12.81 -10.70
N TYR A 56 -10.66 -12.01 -10.18
CA TYR A 56 -9.36 -12.49 -9.74
C TYR A 56 -9.00 -11.85 -8.40
N TYR A 57 -8.77 -12.66 -7.40
CA TYR A 57 -8.39 -12.18 -6.07
C TYR A 57 -6.89 -12.39 -5.84
N VAL A 58 -6.18 -11.30 -5.55
CA VAL A 58 -4.75 -11.31 -5.26
C VAL A 58 -4.56 -11.09 -3.77
N LEU A 59 -3.88 -12.02 -3.12
CA LEU A 59 -3.53 -11.96 -1.71
C LEU A 59 -2.03 -11.71 -1.54
N ASP A 60 -1.70 -10.92 -0.54
CA ASP A 60 -0.34 -10.73 -0.05
C ASP A 60 -0.34 -10.62 1.47
N MET A 61 0.82 -10.80 2.08
CA MET A 61 0.96 -10.61 3.52
C MET A 61 0.92 -9.10 3.84
N PHE A 62 -0.01 -8.72 4.69
CA PHE A 62 -0.13 -7.34 5.13
C PHE A 62 0.91 -6.99 6.22
N PRO A 63 1.40 -5.74 6.29
CA PRO A 63 2.45 -5.35 7.20
C PRO A 63 1.92 -5.24 8.64
N TYR A 64 2.84 -5.51 9.57
CA TYR A 64 2.65 -5.28 11.00
C TYR A 64 3.17 -3.87 11.37
N PRO A 65 2.32 -2.94 11.83
CA PRO A 65 2.71 -1.55 12.06
C PRO A 65 3.43 -1.37 13.44
N SER A 66 4.35 -2.27 13.77
CA SER A 66 5.14 -2.23 15.01
C SER A 66 6.32 -1.26 15.00
N GLY A 67 6.66 -0.73 13.84
CA GLY A 67 7.79 0.16 13.65
C GLY A 67 7.44 1.43 12.86
N LYS A 68 8.42 2.32 12.73
CA LYS A 68 8.24 3.64 12.07
C LYS A 68 8.01 3.57 10.55
N GLY A 69 7.85 2.38 9.96
CA GLY A 69 7.60 2.23 8.54
C GLY A 69 7.96 0.85 7.99
N LEU A 70 7.90 0.75 6.67
CA LEU A 70 8.26 -0.45 5.95
C LEU A 70 9.77 -0.68 5.95
N HIS A 71 10.19 -1.94 6.01
CA HIS A 71 11.57 -2.35 5.74
C HIS A 71 11.69 -2.89 4.30
N VAL A 72 12.91 -3.06 3.80
CA VAL A 72 13.18 -3.47 2.41
C VAL A 72 12.58 -4.82 2.00
N GLY A 73 12.29 -5.69 2.96
CA GLY A 73 11.61 -6.97 2.71
C GLY A 73 10.15 -6.84 2.28
N HIS A 74 9.45 -5.78 2.72
CA HIS A 74 8.06 -5.56 2.33
C HIS A 74 7.90 -5.31 0.82
N PRO A 75 8.62 -4.35 0.21
CA PRO A 75 8.50 -4.12 -1.22
C PRO A 75 8.83 -5.34 -2.08
N LEU A 76 9.70 -6.24 -1.63
CA LEU A 76 10.08 -7.44 -2.38
C LEU A 76 8.85 -8.32 -2.69
N GLY A 77 8.02 -8.61 -1.69
CA GLY A 77 6.78 -9.37 -1.87
C GLY A 77 5.74 -8.55 -2.63
N TYR A 78 5.49 -7.32 -2.19
CA TYR A 78 4.43 -6.48 -2.72
C TYR A 78 4.59 -6.14 -4.20
N ILE A 79 5.81 -5.88 -4.69
CA ILE A 79 6.09 -5.62 -6.10
C ILE A 79 5.82 -6.87 -6.94
N ALA A 80 6.20 -8.05 -6.46
CA ALA A 80 5.94 -9.31 -7.16
C ALA A 80 4.43 -9.55 -7.30
N THR A 81 3.68 -9.40 -6.22
CA THR A 81 2.23 -9.57 -6.19
C THR A 81 1.52 -8.51 -7.04
N ASP A 82 1.99 -7.25 -6.99
CA ASP A 82 1.48 -6.16 -7.82
C ASP A 82 1.68 -6.41 -9.32
N THR A 83 2.80 -6.99 -9.70
CA THR A 83 3.06 -7.40 -11.09
C THR A 83 2.01 -8.40 -11.56
N VAL A 84 1.67 -9.39 -10.74
CA VAL A 84 0.60 -10.36 -11.05
C VAL A 84 -0.76 -9.66 -11.15
N ALA A 85 -1.07 -8.76 -10.22
CA ALA A 85 -2.33 -8.01 -10.22
C ALA A 85 -2.49 -7.19 -11.50
N ARG A 86 -1.45 -6.45 -11.92
CA ARG A 86 -1.44 -5.68 -13.16
C ARG A 86 -1.59 -6.57 -14.39
N TYR A 87 -0.88 -7.69 -14.44
CA TYR A 87 -0.98 -8.64 -15.53
C TYR A 87 -2.41 -9.19 -15.68
N GLN A 88 -3.05 -9.57 -14.58
CA GLN A 88 -4.43 -10.05 -14.62
C GLN A 88 -5.44 -8.97 -15.06
N ARG A 89 -5.21 -7.70 -14.69
CA ARG A 89 -5.99 -6.57 -15.23
C ARG A 89 -5.79 -6.39 -16.74
N MET A 90 -4.56 -6.54 -17.23
CA MET A 90 -4.27 -6.47 -18.67
C MET A 90 -4.96 -7.61 -19.45
N LEU A 91 -5.22 -8.76 -18.82
CA LEU A 91 -6.04 -9.84 -19.36
C LEU A 91 -7.56 -9.56 -19.27
N GLY A 92 -7.96 -8.38 -18.83
CA GLY A 92 -9.36 -7.96 -18.77
C GLY A 92 -10.14 -8.43 -17.54
N LYS A 93 -9.48 -8.98 -16.52
CA LYS A 93 -10.15 -9.47 -15.31
C LYS A 93 -10.52 -8.32 -14.35
N ASN A 94 -11.56 -8.55 -13.56
CA ASN A 94 -11.89 -7.72 -12.38
C ASN A 94 -11.01 -8.18 -11.21
N VAL A 95 -9.97 -7.42 -10.92
CA VAL A 95 -8.94 -7.81 -9.94
C VAL A 95 -9.18 -7.11 -8.62
N LEU A 96 -9.46 -7.88 -7.57
CA LEU A 96 -9.43 -7.42 -6.19
C LEU A 96 -8.02 -7.61 -5.64
N TYR A 97 -7.32 -6.51 -5.42
CA TYR A 97 -6.02 -6.44 -4.76
C TYR A 97 -6.05 -5.33 -3.74
N THR A 98 -5.87 -5.66 -2.49
CA THR A 98 -5.96 -4.72 -1.36
C THR A 98 -4.79 -4.88 -0.40
N MET A 99 -4.61 -3.90 0.47
CA MET A 99 -3.63 -3.92 1.55
C MET A 99 -4.34 -3.63 2.87
N GLY A 100 -4.03 -4.44 3.89
CA GLY A 100 -4.46 -4.23 5.26
C GLY A 100 -3.28 -3.95 6.19
N TYR A 101 -3.59 -3.86 7.49
CA TYR A 101 -2.58 -3.65 8.54
C TYR A 101 -2.89 -4.56 9.73
N ASP A 102 -1.93 -5.40 10.10
CA ASP A 102 -2.01 -6.23 11.30
C ASP A 102 -1.68 -5.38 12.53
N ALA A 103 -2.68 -4.68 13.04
CA ALA A 103 -2.50 -3.55 13.93
C ALA A 103 -2.56 -3.87 15.42
N PHE A 104 -2.93 -5.09 15.80
CA PHE A 104 -2.80 -5.56 17.18
C PHE A 104 -1.39 -6.06 17.46
N GLY A 105 -0.89 -5.84 18.68
CA GLY A 105 0.37 -6.48 19.05
C GLY A 105 1.04 -5.92 20.28
N LEU A 106 1.82 -6.80 20.91
CA LEU A 106 2.59 -6.54 22.13
C LEU A 106 3.53 -5.32 22.02
N PRO A 107 4.22 -5.04 20.90
CA PRO A 107 5.07 -3.86 20.80
C PRO A 107 4.33 -2.53 21.00
N ALA A 108 3.13 -2.40 20.46
CA ALA A 108 2.31 -1.19 20.65
C ALA A 108 1.84 -1.05 22.10
N GLU A 109 1.49 -2.16 22.73
CA GLU A 109 1.07 -2.21 24.14
C GLU A 109 2.23 -1.90 25.09
N GLN A 110 3.41 -2.47 24.85
CA GLN A 110 4.61 -2.19 25.65
C GLN A 110 5.05 -0.73 25.52
N TYR A 111 4.98 -0.16 24.32
CA TYR A 111 5.26 1.25 24.11
C TYR A 111 4.27 2.13 24.88
N ALA A 112 3.00 1.77 24.90
CA ALA A 112 1.97 2.46 25.66
C ALA A 112 2.27 2.46 27.19
N VAL A 113 2.68 1.30 27.71
CA VAL A 113 3.06 1.19 29.14
C VAL A 113 4.27 2.05 29.46
N GLN A 114 5.27 2.10 28.58
CA GLN A 114 6.50 2.88 28.79
C GLN A 114 6.28 4.40 28.70
N THR A 115 5.39 4.83 27.82
CA THR A 115 5.20 6.24 27.49
C THR A 115 3.95 6.86 28.09
N GLY A 116 3.02 6.06 28.60
CA GLY A 116 1.70 6.51 29.03
C GLY A 116 0.77 6.92 27.88
N GLN A 117 1.17 6.68 26.62
CA GLN A 117 0.37 6.99 25.43
C GLN A 117 -0.54 5.82 25.09
N HIS A 118 -1.80 6.10 24.76
CA HIS A 118 -2.75 5.04 24.34
C HIS A 118 -2.26 4.32 23.07
N PRO A 119 -2.26 2.97 22.99
CA PRO A 119 -1.74 2.20 21.87
C PRO A 119 -2.30 2.62 20.51
N ARG A 120 -3.57 3.01 20.46
CA ARG A 120 -4.24 3.49 19.24
C ARG A 120 -3.48 4.62 18.56
N VAL A 121 -3.01 5.61 19.31
CA VAL A 121 -2.35 6.80 18.75
C VAL A 121 -1.11 6.38 17.95
N THR A 122 -0.22 5.61 18.57
CA THR A 122 1.00 5.12 17.90
C THR A 122 0.68 4.22 16.72
N THR A 123 -0.33 3.35 16.85
CA THR A 123 -0.73 2.44 15.77
C THR A 123 -1.28 3.20 14.57
N GLU A 124 -2.15 4.19 14.78
CA GLU A 124 -2.70 5.02 13.71
C GLU A 124 -1.63 5.85 13.00
N GLU A 125 -0.68 6.40 13.74
CA GLU A 125 0.49 7.11 13.16
C GLU A 125 1.35 6.19 12.29
N ASN A 126 1.65 4.98 12.77
CA ASN A 126 2.42 3.99 12.03
C ASN A 126 1.69 3.53 10.76
N VAL A 127 0.39 3.26 10.85
CA VAL A 127 -0.45 2.90 9.70
C VAL A 127 -0.48 4.03 8.67
N ALA A 128 -0.66 5.27 9.11
CA ALA A 128 -0.64 6.43 8.21
C ALA A 128 0.71 6.58 7.50
N ASN A 129 1.81 6.37 8.22
CA ASN A 129 3.15 6.40 7.62
C ASN A 129 3.35 5.27 6.59
N MET A 130 2.95 4.05 6.92
CA MET A 130 3.03 2.90 6.00
C MET A 130 2.18 3.11 4.74
N ARG A 131 0.95 3.64 4.88
CA ARG A 131 0.09 4.02 3.74
C ARG A 131 0.81 4.99 2.80
N ARG A 132 1.44 6.02 3.36
CA ARG A 132 2.20 6.99 2.59
C ARG A 132 3.37 6.34 1.85
N GLN A 133 4.09 5.43 2.49
CA GLN A 133 5.22 4.71 1.90
C GLN A 133 4.77 3.76 0.79
N LEU A 134 3.69 2.98 1.00
CA LEU A 134 3.11 2.08 0.01
C LEU A 134 2.61 2.85 -1.22
N ARG A 135 1.94 3.99 -1.00
CA ARG A 135 1.54 4.88 -2.10
C ARG A 135 2.75 5.34 -2.91
N ARG A 136 3.86 5.68 -2.25
CA ARG A 136 5.07 6.14 -2.92
C ARG A 136 5.71 5.07 -3.82
N ILE A 137 5.54 3.79 -3.50
CA ILE A 137 5.98 2.66 -4.34
C ILE A 137 5.08 2.51 -5.58
N GLY A 138 3.86 3.06 -5.56
CA GLY A 138 2.93 3.05 -6.69
C GLY A 138 2.24 1.72 -6.92
N LEU A 139 1.98 0.95 -5.86
CA LEU A 139 1.26 -0.33 -5.92
C LEU A 139 -0.20 -0.14 -6.33
N SER A 140 -0.74 -1.11 -7.04
CA SER A 140 -2.09 -1.09 -7.62
C SER A 140 -3.19 -1.62 -6.70
N HIS A 141 -3.10 -1.30 -5.41
CA HIS A 141 -4.15 -1.63 -4.44
C HIS A 141 -5.40 -0.78 -4.65
N ASP A 142 -6.58 -1.34 -4.36
CA ASP A 142 -7.80 -0.55 -4.16
C ASP A 142 -7.79 0.06 -2.75
N PRO A 143 -7.57 1.38 -2.61
CA PRO A 143 -7.44 2.02 -1.31
C PRO A 143 -8.74 2.03 -0.51
N ARG A 144 -9.90 1.90 -1.16
CA ARG A 144 -11.22 1.88 -0.55
C ARG A 144 -11.46 0.60 0.26
N ARG A 145 -10.66 -0.45 -0.01
CA ARG A 145 -10.74 -1.77 0.64
C ARG A 145 -9.61 -2.02 1.63
N SER A 146 -8.82 -0.98 1.93
CA SER A 146 -7.80 -1.04 2.96
C SER A 146 -8.45 -1.08 4.34
N LEU A 147 -7.96 -1.97 5.19
CA LEU A 147 -8.46 -2.13 6.56
C LEU A 147 -7.31 -2.27 7.56
N SER A 148 -7.60 -2.00 8.81
CA SER A 148 -6.75 -2.33 9.94
C SER A 148 -7.47 -3.38 10.80
N THR A 149 -6.74 -4.36 11.33
CA THR A 149 -7.37 -5.38 12.20
C THR A 149 -7.97 -4.80 13.47
N THR A 150 -7.58 -3.56 13.82
CA THR A 150 -8.16 -2.78 14.93
C THR A 150 -9.39 -1.96 14.56
N ASP A 151 -9.78 -1.91 13.29
CA ASP A 151 -11.00 -1.21 12.88
C ASP A 151 -12.23 -1.90 13.54
N VAL A 152 -13.15 -1.10 14.04
CA VAL A 152 -14.34 -1.59 14.78
C VAL A 152 -15.12 -2.60 13.92
N ASP A 153 -15.30 -2.30 12.65
CA ASP A 153 -16.02 -3.16 11.71
C ASP A 153 -15.30 -4.48 11.40
N TYR A 154 -14.00 -4.54 11.59
CA TYR A 154 -13.23 -5.77 11.47
C TYR A 154 -13.19 -6.55 12.78
N VAL A 155 -12.79 -5.93 13.88
CA VAL A 155 -12.54 -6.62 15.15
C VAL A 155 -13.80 -7.24 15.73
N ARG A 156 -14.98 -6.66 15.47
CA ARG A 156 -16.27 -7.26 15.90
C ARG A 156 -16.46 -8.69 15.40
N TRP A 157 -15.97 -9.00 14.20
CA TRP A 157 -16.05 -10.36 13.65
C TRP A 157 -15.09 -11.31 14.33
N THR A 158 -13.87 -10.85 14.66
CA THR A 158 -12.92 -11.62 15.48
C THR A 158 -13.54 -11.96 16.83
N GLN A 159 -14.16 -10.98 17.48
CA GLN A 159 -14.86 -11.18 18.75
C GLN A 159 -16.06 -12.13 18.62
N TRP A 160 -16.83 -11.99 17.53
CA TRP A 160 -17.95 -12.88 17.28
C TRP A 160 -17.51 -14.33 17.08
N ILE A 161 -16.46 -14.57 16.31
CA ILE A 161 -15.87 -15.92 16.12
C ILE A 161 -15.42 -16.50 17.47
N PHE A 162 -14.73 -15.70 18.29
CA PHE A 162 -14.32 -16.11 19.63
C PHE A 162 -15.49 -16.58 20.49
N LEU A 163 -16.63 -15.91 20.40
CA LEU A 163 -17.84 -16.29 21.15
C LEU A 163 -18.54 -17.55 20.60
N GLN A 164 -18.21 -18.01 19.40
CA GLN A 164 -18.75 -19.26 18.83
C GLN A 164 -17.90 -20.48 19.21
N VAL A 165 -16.64 -20.31 19.59
CA VAL A 165 -15.71 -21.34 20.01
C VAL A 165 -15.84 -21.65 21.49
#